data_2be7d78f092636951ceb160ade817c1d
#
_entry.id   2be7d78f092636951ceb160ade817c1d
#
_cell.length_a   1.000
_cell.length_b   1.000
_cell.length_c   1.000
_cell.angle_alpha   90.00
_cell.angle_beta   90.00
_cell.angle_gamma   90.00
#
_symmetry.space_group_name_H-M   'P 1'
#
loop_
_entity.id
_entity.type
_entity.pdbx_description
1 polymer ?
#
loop_
_entity_poly.entity_id
_entity_poly.type
_entity_poly.pdbx_seq_one_letter_code
_entity_poly.pdbx_strand_id
1 'polypeptide(L)'
;VINITAVLEDLGPSQKAFYFIKNFNELSRDPNFSCSAFLCNIGAPVTKALFSCSSVSFFSDYFGTAISTTIAEADMLLKSNNNSKKYLYLWDMEWLVNPMNYSQVCNILLDKRLKIIARSKSHAQIIENFCNKKPIGIVEDWNKEQLLKITEKESG
;
A
#
# COMPACT_ATOMS: atom_id res chain seq x y z
N VAL A 1 -16.84 7.02 -9.57
CA VAL A 1 -15.89 5.90 -9.56
C VAL A 1 -14.73 6.24 -8.63
N ILE A 2 -14.41 5.34 -7.72
CA ILE A 2 -13.33 5.47 -6.75
C ILE A 2 -12.08 4.83 -7.34
N ASN A 3 -11.02 5.61 -7.54
CA ASN A 3 -9.75 5.10 -8.00
C ASN A 3 -8.91 4.60 -6.80
N ILE A 4 -8.52 3.33 -6.85
CA ILE A 4 -7.66 2.71 -5.84
C ILE A 4 -6.54 1.92 -6.50
N THR A 5 -5.32 2.14 -6.06
CA THR A 5 -4.14 1.44 -6.58
C THR A 5 -3.22 0.97 -5.47
N ALA A 6 -2.47 -0.07 -5.74
CA ALA A 6 -1.32 -0.43 -4.94
C ALA A 6 -0.03 -0.24 -5.74
N VAL A 7 1.02 0.17 -5.06
CA VAL A 7 2.38 0.19 -5.58
C VAL A 7 3.12 -0.98 -4.96
N LEU A 8 3.63 -1.86 -5.80
CA LEU A 8 4.27 -3.13 -5.43
C LEU A 8 5.57 -3.30 -6.20
N GLU A 9 6.48 -4.06 -5.64
CA GLU A 9 7.70 -4.44 -6.37
C GLU A 9 7.33 -5.27 -7.61
N ASP A 10 6.58 -6.33 -7.43
CA ASP A 10 6.04 -7.20 -8.48
C ASP A 10 4.79 -7.96 -8.00
N LEU A 11 4.21 -8.77 -8.87
CA LEU A 11 3.10 -9.68 -8.57
C LEU A 11 3.52 -11.16 -8.64
N GLY A 12 4.82 -11.44 -8.54
CA GLY A 12 5.38 -12.79 -8.55
C GLY A 12 5.02 -13.64 -7.33
N PRO A 13 5.57 -14.84 -7.22
CA PRO A 13 5.21 -15.81 -6.17
C PRO A 13 5.51 -15.29 -4.76
N SER A 14 4.53 -14.72 -4.11
CA SER A 14 4.58 -14.29 -2.71
C SER A 14 3.19 -14.31 -2.09
N GLN A 15 3.13 -14.47 -0.79
CA GLN A 15 1.88 -14.39 -0.04
C GLN A 15 1.22 -13.00 -0.20
N LYS A 16 2.03 -11.96 -0.15
CA LYS A 16 1.58 -10.58 -0.36
C LYS A 16 0.89 -10.40 -1.72
N ALA A 17 1.53 -10.82 -2.80
CA ALA A 17 0.97 -10.71 -4.14
C ALA A 17 -0.29 -11.57 -4.32
N PHE A 18 -0.32 -12.78 -3.78
CA PHE A 18 -1.48 -13.67 -3.86
C PHE A 18 -2.73 -13.05 -3.22
N TYR A 19 -2.63 -12.58 -1.99
CA TYR A 19 -3.76 -11.97 -1.29
C TYR A 19 -4.15 -10.61 -1.89
N PHE A 20 -3.18 -9.85 -2.36
CA PHE A 20 -3.44 -8.62 -3.09
C PHE A 20 -4.29 -8.88 -4.34
N ILE A 21 -3.85 -9.77 -5.22
CA ILE A 21 -4.58 -10.10 -6.47
C ILE A 21 -5.97 -10.63 -6.15
N LYS A 22 -6.10 -11.54 -5.18
CA LYS A 22 -7.39 -12.10 -4.77
C LYS A 22 -8.39 -11.00 -4.39
N ASN A 23 -8.01 -10.11 -3.48
CA ASN A 23 -8.91 -9.07 -2.97
C ASN A 23 -9.16 -7.96 -4.00
N PHE A 24 -8.15 -7.55 -4.76
CA PHE A 24 -8.33 -6.56 -5.82
C PHE A 24 -9.13 -7.08 -7.00
N ASN A 25 -9.04 -8.37 -7.33
CA ASN A 25 -9.93 -9.00 -8.32
C ASN A 25 -11.39 -8.95 -7.89
N GLU A 26 -11.67 -9.17 -6.60
CA GLU A 26 -13.03 -9.05 -6.09
C GLU A 26 -13.51 -7.60 -6.11
N LEU A 27 -12.65 -6.66 -5.72
CA LEU A 27 -12.98 -5.24 -5.72
C LEU A 27 -13.21 -4.70 -7.13
N SER A 28 -12.43 -5.14 -8.12
CA SER A 28 -12.56 -4.72 -9.52
C SER A 28 -13.84 -5.19 -10.22
N ARG A 29 -14.59 -6.12 -9.61
CA ARG A 29 -15.91 -6.52 -10.10
C ARG A 29 -17.02 -5.53 -9.73
N ASP A 30 -16.77 -4.68 -8.76
CA ASP A 30 -17.68 -3.61 -8.37
C ASP A 30 -17.46 -2.39 -9.30
N PRO A 31 -18.48 -1.99 -10.08
CA PRO A 31 -18.34 -0.88 -11.03
C PRO A 31 -18.07 0.49 -10.38
N ASN A 32 -18.23 0.59 -9.07
CA ASN A 32 -17.90 1.81 -8.34
C ASN A 32 -16.39 1.99 -8.12
N PHE A 33 -15.59 0.97 -8.37
CA PHE A 33 -14.14 1.00 -8.17
C PHE A 33 -13.36 0.84 -9.48
N SER A 34 -12.34 1.66 -9.64
CA SER A 34 -11.31 1.50 -10.66
C SER A 34 -10.02 1.04 -9.98
N CYS A 35 -9.73 -0.25 -10.10
CA CYS A 35 -8.58 -0.87 -9.44
C CYS A 35 -7.38 -0.95 -10.39
N SER A 36 -6.19 -0.70 -9.86
CA SER A 36 -4.93 -0.81 -10.61
C SER A 36 -3.76 -1.21 -9.71
N ALA A 37 -2.66 -1.58 -10.32
CA ALA A 37 -1.37 -1.75 -9.65
C ALA A 37 -0.29 -1.05 -10.47
N PHE A 38 0.60 -0.34 -9.77
CA PHE A 38 1.85 0.16 -10.33
C PHE A 38 2.99 -0.70 -9.83
N LEU A 39 3.77 -1.26 -10.75
CA LEU A 39 4.79 -2.24 -10.46
C LEU A 39 6.19 -1.69 -10.76
N CYS A 40 7.13 -1.92 -9.85
CA CYS A 40 8.54 -1.61 -10.08
C CYS A 40 9.14 -2.59 -11.11
N ASN A 41 8.75 -3.86 -11.04
CA ASN A 41 9.17 -4.91 -11.98
C ASN A 41 7.93 -5.57 -12.59
N ILE A 42 7.79 -5.46 -13.90
CA ILE A 42 6.70 -6.10 -14.62
C ILE A 42 7.13 -7.53 -15.00
N GLY A 43 6.35 -8.51 -14.54
CA GLY A 43 6.56 -9.92 -14.79
C GLY A 43 5.26 -10.71 -14.72
N ALA A 44 5.35 -12.02 -14.84
CA ALA A 44 4.18 -12.87 -14.73
C ALA A 44 3.60 -12.85 -13.31
N PRO A 45 2.31 -12.56 -13.13
CA PRO A 45 1.68 -12.60 -11.82
C PRO A 45 1.52 -14.04 -11.32
N VAL A 46 1.55 -14.22 -9.99
CA VAL A 46 1.36 -15.53 -9.34
C VAL A 46 -0.02 -16.14 -9.65
N THR A 47 -1.01 -15.31 -9.90
CA THR A 47 -2.33 -15.69 -10.37
C THR A 47 -2.91 -14.59 -11.27
N LYS A 48 -3.98 -14.87 -12.00
CA LYS A 48 -4.56 -13.93 -12.96
C LYS A 48 -5.08 -12.66 -12.26
N ALA A 49 -4.56 -11.51 -12.68
CA ALA A 49 -5.07 -10.20 -12.29
C ALA A 49 -6.18 -9.73 -13.24
N LEU A 50 -7.30 -9.26 -12.68
CA LEU A 50 -8.46 -8.72 -13.43
C LEU A 50 -8.48 -7.19 -13.44
N PHE A 51 -7.49 -6.55 -12.86
CA PHE A 51 -7.28 -5.11 -12.81
C PHE A 51 -6.10 -4.70 -13.69
N SER A 52 -5.98 -3.41 -13.99
CA SER A 52 -4.88 -2.91 -14.80
C SER A 52 -3.55 -2.91 -14.04
N CYS A 53 -2.48 -3.29 -14.74
CA CYS A 53 -1.12 -3.21 -14.23
C CYS A 53 -0.27 -2.31 -15.13
N SER A 54 0.48 -1.41 -14.52
CA SER A 54 1.33 -0.45 -15.22
C SER A 54 2.69 -0.34 -14.54
N SER A 55 3.68 0.18 -15.25
CA SER A 55 4.96 0.51 -14.64
C SER A 55 4.79 1.67 -13.65
N VAL A 56 5.53 1.63 -12.55
CA VAL A 56 5.56 2.70 -11.55
C VAL A 56 5.99 4.06 -12.13
N SER A 57 6.68 4.08 -13.27
CA SER A 57 7.04 5.31 -13.98
C SER A 57 5.83 6.16 -14.42
N PHE A 58 4.65 5.55 -14.53
CA PHE A 58 3.40 6.25 -14.87
C PHE A 58 2.62 6.72 -13.64
N PHE A 59 3.13 6.51 -12.44
CA PHE A 59 2.41 6.87 -11.20
C PHE A 59 2.26 8.38 -11.02
N SER A 60 3.10 9.21 -11.64
CA SER A 60 3.06 10.68 -11.51
C SER A 60 1.70 11.29 -11.84
N ASP A 61 0.96 10.70 -12.76
CA ASP A 61 -0.33 11.21 -13.23
C ASP A 61 -1.53 10.60 -12.48
N TYR A 62 -1.25 9.75 -11.50
CA TYR A 62 -2.30 9.06 -10.76
C TYR A 62 -3.02 9.98 -9.77
N PHE A 63 -4.32 9.82 -9.67
CA PHE A 63 -5.17 10.44 -8.64
C PHE A 63 -6.09 9.39 -8.01
N GLY A 64 -6.31 9.51 -6.72
CA GLY A 64 -7.13 8.57 -5.95
C GLY A 64 -6.40 8.04 -4.71
N THR A 65 -6.72 6.85 -4.30
CA THR A 65 -6.10 6.18 -3.16
C THR A 65 -4.91 5.33 -3.60
N ALA A 66 -3.72 5.64 -3.13
CA ALA A 66 -2.49 4.91 -3.43
C ALA A 66 -1.93 4.24 -2.18
N ILE A 67 -1.68 2.93 -2.27
CA ILE A 67 -1.24 2.09 -1.16
C ILE A 67 0.11 1.49 -1.53
N SER A 68 1.16 1.82 -0.76
CA SER A 68 2.46 1.16 -0.83
C SER A 68 2.56 0.04 0.20
N THR A 69 3.47 -0.89 0.02
CA THR A 69 3.69 -2.03 0.94
C THR A 69 5.08 -2.07 1.56
N THR A 70 5.99 -1.25 1.03
CA THR A 70 7.36 -1.12 1.55
C THR A 70 7.69 0.34 1.82
N ILE A 71 8.72 0.56 2.63
CA ILE A 71 9.20 1.92 2.95
C ILE A 71 9.75 2.62 1.71
N ALA A 72 10.44 1.89 0.83
CA ALA A 72 10.96 2.44 -0.43
C ALA A 72 9.82 2.90 -1.35
N GLU A 73 8.76 2.11 -1.48
CA GLU A 73 7.57 2.49 -2.26
C GLU A 73 6.85 3.69 -1.63
N ALA A 74 6.75 3.75 -0.29
CA ALA A 74 6.19 4.90 0.40
C ALA A 74 6.98 6.18 0.14
N ASP A 75 8.31 6.11 0.12
CA ASP A 75 9.16 7.24 -0.26
C ASP A 75 8.89 7.70 -1.69
N MET A 76 8.70 6.77 -2.63
CA MET A 76 8.30 7.10 -4.01
C MET A 76 6.95 7.82 -4.07
N LEU A 77 5.94 7.35 -3.30
CA LEU A 77 4.65 8.02 -3.20
C LEU A 77 4.79 9.44 -2.68
N LEU A 78 5.63 9.65 -1.66
CA LEU A 78 5.83 10.96 -1.04
C LEU A 78 6.58 11.94 -1.97
N LYS A 79 7.47 11.45 -2.80
CA LYS A 79 8.18 12.25 -3.81
C LYS A 79 7.31 12.63 -5.01
N SER A 80 6.22 11.90 -5.22
CA SER A 80 5.25 12.25 -6.27
C SER A 80 4.37 13.41 -5.83
N ASN A 81 4.25 14.42 -6.68
CA ASN A 81 3.42 15.61 -6.44
C ASN A 81 1.96 15.45 -6.92
N ASN A 82 1.52 14.22 -7.18
CA ASN A 82 0.14 13.97 -7.57
C ASN A 82 -0.85 14.11 -6.40
N ASN A 83 -2.13 14.25 -6.71
CA ASN A 83 -3.23 14.42 -5.76
C ASN A 83 -3.73 13.09 -5.16
N SER A 84 -2.87 12.09 -5.01
CA SER A 84 -3.26 10.83 -4.39
C SER A 84 -3.25 10.91 -2.87
N LYS A 85 -4.20 10.22 -2.24
CA LYS A 85 -4.14 9.91 -0.80
C LYS A 85 -3.15 8.77 -0.62
N LYS A 86 -2.16 8.95 0.24
CA LYS A 86 -1.00 8.07 0.36
C LYS A 86 -1.07 7.23 1.62
N TYR A 87 -1.04 5.91 1.44
CA TYR A 87 -1.04 4.92 2.52
C TYR A 87 0.17 4.01 2.43
N LEU A 88 0.70 3.63 3.57
CA LEU A 88 1.66 2.55 3.70
C LEU A 88 0.99 1.39 4.44
N TYR A 89 0.66 0.34 3.71
CA TYR A 89 0.28 -0.94 4.28
C TYR A 89 1.56 -1.74 4.54
N LEU A 90 2.13 -1.53 5.73
CA LEU A 90 3.42 -2.11 6.08
C LEU A 90 3.28 -3.62 6.23
N TRP A 91 3.73 -4.34 5.21
CA TRP A 91 3.61 -5.80 5.15
C TRP A 91 4.64 -6.48 6.04
N ASP A 92 5.90 -6.03 5.99
CA ASP A 92 7.00 -6.53 6.79
C ASP A 92 7.64 -5.41 7.63
N MET A 93 8.25 -5.78 8.75
CA MET A 93 9.09 -4.88 9.55
C MET A 93 10.48 -4.80 8.94
N GLU A 94 10.63 -4.06 7.85
CA GLU A 94 11.83 -4.03 7.00
C GLU A 94 13.10 -3.67 7.79
N TRP A 95 12.99 -2.78 8.78
CA TRP A 95 14.13 -2.38 9.62
C TRP A 95 14.64 -3.48 10.55
N LEU A 96 13.88 -4.56 10.76
CA LEU A 96 14.33 -5.72 11.55
C LEU A 96 15.14 -6.72 10.70
N VAL A 97 14.96 -6.71 9.39
CA VAL A 97 15.59 -7.68 8.45
C VAL A 97 16.78 -7.06 7.74
N ASN A 98 16.67 -5.82 7.30
CA ASN A 98 17.68 -5.10 6.55
C ASN A 98 18.19 -3.90 7.35
N PRO A 99 19.52 -3.69 7.43
CA PRO A 99 20.07 -2.47 8.01
C PRO A 99 19.57 -1.25 7.23
N MET A 100 18.74 -0.45 7.86
CA MET A 100 18.21 0.78 7.28
C MET A 100 18.64 1.97 8.15
N ASN A 101 18.85 3.12 7.53
CA ASN A 101 19.10 4.34 8.27
C ASN A 101 17.86 4.74 9.07
N TYR A 102 17.95 4.70 10.39
CA TYR A 102 16.84 5.00 11.29
C TYR A 102 16.20 6.36 11.02
N SER A 103 17.03 7.40 10.83
CA SER A 103 16.53 8.76 10.56
C SER A 103 15.74 8.84 9.25
N GLN A 104 16.20 8.18 8.20
CA GLN A 104 15.49 8.14 6.91
C GLN A 104 14.15 7.40 7.03
N VAL A 105 14.15 6.25 7.69
CA VAL A 105 12.94 5.46 7.92
C VAL A 105 11.93 6.26 8.73
N CYS A 106 12.33 6.86 9.84
CA CYS A 106 11.45 7.69 10.66
C CYS A 106 10.93 8.92 9.91
N ASN A 107 11.74 9.57 9.10
CA ASN A 107 11.29 10.71 8.29
C ASN A 107 10.18 10.32 7.32
N ILE A 108 10.26 9.14 6.71
CA ILE A 108 9.21 8.62 5.83
C ILE A 108 7.96 8.28 6.65
N LEU A 109 8.09 7.50 7.71
CA LEU A 109 6.95 7.06 8.52
C LEU A 109 6.22 8.22 9.21
N LEU A 110 6.94 9.27 9.60
CA LEU A 110 6.39 10.44 10.28
C LEU A 110 5.86 11.52 9.33
N ASP A 111 6.03 11.37 8.02
CA ASP A 111 5.47 12.32 7.05
C ASP A 111 3.94 12.39 7.22
N LYS A 112 3.42 13.60 7.36
CA LYS A 112 1.98 13.86 7.62
C LYS A 112 1.07 13.44 6.47
N ARG A 113 1.62 13.36 5.25
CA ARG A 113 0.88 12.94 4.06
C ARG A 113 0.70 11.43 3.97
N LEU A 114 1.50 10.66 4.72
CA LEU A 114 1.50 9.21 4.73
C LEU A 114 0.70 8.67 5.92
N LYS A 115 -0.25 7.81 5.68
CA LYS A 115 -1.04 7.12 6.70
C LYS A 115 -0.63 5.65 6.74
N ILE A 116 -0.39 5.12 7.93
CA ILE A 116 0.13 3.76 8.12
C ILE A 116 -1.02 2.81 8.46
N ILE A 117 -1.07 1.69 7.76
CA ILE A 117 -1.97 0.57 8.01
C ILE A 117 -1.13 -0.61 8.49
N ALA A 118 -1.56 -1.26 9.58
CA ALA A 118 -0.90 -2.43 10.13
C ALA A 118 -1.59 -3.72 9.69
N ARG A 119 -0.86 -4.86 9.76
CA ARG A 119 -1.41 -6.20 9.45
C ARG A 119 -2.13 -6.86 10.62
N SER A 120 -1.76 -6.47 11.85
CA SER A 120 -2.31 -7.03 13.08
C SER A 120 -2.14 -6.06 14.24
N LYS A 121 -2.75 -6.37 15.38
CA LYS A 121 -2.55 -5.58 16.60
C LYS A 121 -1.10 -5.55 17.05
N SER A 122 -0.41 -6.69 16.98
CA SER A 122 1.01 -6.78 17.34
C SER A 122 1.88 -5.94 16.39
N HIS A 123 1.62 -5.98 15.09
CA HIS A 123 2.28 -5.11 14.10
C HIS A 123 2.04 -3.63 14.41
N ALA A 124 0.80 -3.25 14.71
CA ALA A 124 0.47 -1.87 15.07
C ALA A 124 1.27 -1.39 16.30
N GLN A 125 1.41 -2.24 17.30
CA GLN A 125 2.18 -1.93 18.50
C GLN A 125 3.68 -1.78 18.21
N ILE A 126 4.24 -2.65 17.37
CA ILE A 126 5.65 -2.57 16.97
C ILE A 126 5.92 -1.27 16.19
N ILE A 127 5.04 -0.89 15.26
CA ILE A 127 5.18 0.35 14.49
C ILE A 127 5.12 1.56 15.43
N GLU A 128 4.14 1.60 16.32
CA GLU A 128 3.97 2.70 17.28
C GLU A 128 5.18 2.82 18.21
N ASN A 129 5.71 1.70 18.71
CA ASN A 129 6.91 1.68 19.54
C ASN A 129 8.17 2.14 18.78
N PHE A 130 8.24 1.84 17.48
CA PHE A 130 9.40 2.20 16.65
C PHE A 130 9.45 3.70 16.31
N CYS A 131 8.35 4.27 15.84
CA CYS A 131 8.32 5.65 15.32
C CYS A 131 7.39 6.60 16.07
N ASN A 132 6.75 6.14 17.13
CA ASN A 132 5.79 6.92 17.93
C ASN A 132 4.61 7.48 17.12
N LYS A 133 4.23 6.78 16.04
CA LYS A 133 3.06 7.08 15.20
C LYS A 133 2.13 5.88 15.18
N LYS A 134 0.90 6.09 15.63
CA LYS A 134 -0.10 5.04 15.66
C LYS A 134 -0.65 4.78 14.25
N PRO A 135 -0.67 3.51 13.78
CA PRO A 135 -1.38 3.17 12.56
C PRO A 135 -2.87 3.53 12.64
N ILE A 136 -3.45 3.92 11.52
CA ILE A 136 -4.87 4.34 11.44
C ILE A 136 -5.84 3.16 11.46
N GLY A 137 -5.38 1.95 11.22
CA GLY A 137 -6.20 0.75 11.25
C GLY A 137 -5.41 -0.53 10.96
N ILE A 138 -6.13 -1.63 10.98
CA ILE A 138 -5.60 -2.96 10.75
C ILE A 138 -6.31 -3.58 9.55
N VAL A 139 -5.54 -4.13 8.62
CA VAL A 139 -6.01 -4.90 7.47
C VAL A 139 -5.29 -6.23 7.45
N GLU A 140 -6.04 -7.32 7.51
CA GLU A 140 -5.50 -8.68 7.43
C GLU A 140 -5.49 -9.16 5.97
N ASP A 141 -4.33 -9.59 5.48
CA ASP A 141 -4.18 -10.23 4.18
C ASP A 141 -4.94 -9.51 3.03
N TRP A 142 -4.81 -8.19 2.96
CA TRP A 142 -5.49 -7.35 1.96
C TRP A 142 -7.03 -7.41 2.01
N ASN A 143 -7.61 -7.76 3.15
CA ASN A 143 -9.08 -7.84 3.28
C ASN A 143 -9.74 -6.54 2.79
N LYS A 144 -10.54 -6.66 1.72
CA LYS A 144 -11.12 -5.50 1.01
C LYS A 144 -12.06 -4.68 1.87
N GLU A 145 -12.86 -5.32 2.74
CA GLU A 145 -13.83 -4.62 3.57
C GLU A 145 -13.14 -3.80 4.65
N GLN A 146 -12.09 -4.36 5.28
CA GLN A 146 -11.27 -3.64 6.24
C GLN A 146 -10.55 -2.46 5.58
N LEU A 147 -10.00 -2.69 4.38
CA LEU A 147 -9.28 -1.66 3.61
C LEU A 147 -10.21 -0.50 3.23
N LEU A 148 -11.37 -0.79 2.67
CA LEU A 148 -12.36 0.22 2.28
C LEU A 148 -12.85 1.01 3.49
N LYS A 149 -13.15 0.35 4.60
CA LYS A 149 -13.57 1.02 5.84
C LYS A 149 -12.54 2.04 6.35
N ILE A 150 -11.26 1.76 6.18
CA ILE A 150 -10.17 2.69 6.58
C ILE A 150 -10.10 3.85 5.59
N THR A 151 -10.09 3.57 4.30
CA THR A 151 -9.93 4.59 3.26
C THR A 151 -11.15 5.51 3.12
N GLU A 152 -12.36 5.02 3.37
CA GLU A 152 -13.59 5.80 3.37
C GLU A 152 -13.71 6.75 4.58
N LYS A 153 -13.34 6.29 5.77
CA LYS A 153 -13.36 7.15 6.98
C LYS A 153 -12.50 8.40 6.83
N GLU A 154 -11.45 8.32 6.04
CA GLU A 154 -10.53 9.41 5.76
C GLU A 154 -11.00 10.31 4.60
N SER A 155 -12.09 9.96 3.96
CA SER A 155 -12.70 10.73 2.85
C SER A 155 -13.83 11.66 3.31
N GLY A 156 -14.24 11.51 4.57
CA GLY A 156 -15.28 12.30 5.20
C GLY A 156 -14.80 13.56 5.93
#